data_b48ffb42064b047ec117ae24ba25af17
#
_entry.id   b48ffb42064b047ec117ae24ba25af17
#
_cell.length_a   1.000
_cell.length_b   1.000
_cell.length_c   1.000
_cell.angle_alpha   90.00
_cell.angle_beta   90.00
_cell.angle_gamma   90.00
#
_symmetry.space_group_name_H-M   'P 1'
#
loop_
_entity.id
_entity.type
_entity.pdbx_description
1 polymer ?
#
loop_
_entity_poly.entity_id
_entity_poly.type
_entity_poly.pdbx_seq_one_letter_code
_entity_poly.pdbx_strand_id
1 'polypeptide(L)'
;MELAEIRQEIDRIDDEMLQLFCRRMDCAGQVAAYKAAHGMPVLNPAREQQILDGVRQDAGAYGDAAAVVFSTVMDVSRALQHRRLAAGGALREALGGAQH
;
A
#
# COMPACT_ATOMS: atom_id res chain seq x y z
N MET A 1 30.69 -15.59 -4.80
CA MET A 1 29.60 -15.39 -5.78
C MET A 1 30.04 -14.40 -6.84
N GLU A 2 29.82 -14.74 -8.07
CA GLU A 2 30.06 -13.82 -9.16
C GLU A 2 28.96 -12.75 -9.20
N LEU A 3 29.29 -11.56 -9.71
CA LEU A 3 28.35 -10.46 -9.82
C LEU A 3 27.06 -10.84 -10.58
N ALA A 4 27.21 -11.62 -11.65
CA ALA A 4 26.07 -12.11 -12.43
C ALA A 4 25.12 -12.97 -11.59
N GLU A 5 25.65 -13.81 -10.72
CA GLU A 5 24.87 -14.65 -9.82
C GLU A 5 24.13 -13.82 -8.78
N ILE A 6 24.80 -12.80 -8.23
CA ILE A 6 24.18 -11.89 -7.26
C ILE A 6 23.03 -11.13 -7.92
N ARG A 7 23.23 -10.65 -9.16
CA ARG A 7 22.18 -9.95 -9.90
C ARG A 7 20.99 -10.84 -10.24
N GLN A 8 21.23 -12.11 -10.56
CA GLN A 8 20.14 -13.07 -10.77
C GLN A 8 19.33 -13.28 -9.50
N GLU A 9 19.98 -13.32 -8.34
CA GLU A 9 19.30 -13.43 -7.06
C GLU A 9 18.48 -12.18 -6.77
N ILE A 10 19.02 -10.98 -7.03
CA ILE A 10 18.29 -9.73 -6.89
C ILE A 10 17.07 -9.72 -7.80
N ASP A 11 17.19 -10.18 -9.05
CA ASP A 11 16.07 -10.23 -9.98
C ASP A 11 14.93 -11.11 -9.45
N ARG A 12 15.27 -12.27 -8.86
CA ARG A 12 14.28 -13.15 -8.25
C ARG A 12 13.58 -12.49 -7.06
N ILE A 13 14.36 -11.80 -6.22
CA ILE A 13 13.82 -11.06 -5.06
C ILE A 13 12.89 -9.95 -5.54
N ASP A 14 13.31 -9.19 -6.54
CA ASP A 14 12.51 -8.09 -7.10
C ASP A 14 11.19 -8.60 -7.68
N ASP A 15 11.18 -9.75 -8.35
CA ASP A 15 9.97 -10.37 -8.86
C ASP A 15 8.99 -10.71 -7.71
N GLU A 16 9.50 -11.27 -6.63
CA GLU A 16 8.69 -11.57 -5.44
C GLU A 16 8.16 -10.29 -4.79
N MET A 17 9.02 -9.28 -4.65
CA MET A 17 8.63 -7.98 -4.08
C MET A 17 7.52 -7.35 -4.91
N LEU A 18 7.63 -7.41 -6.25
CA LEU A 18 6.62 -6.85 -7.14
C LEU A 18 5.28 -7.55 -6.97
N GLN A 19 5.26 -8.88 -6.90
CA GLN A 19 4.04 -9.64 -6.67
C GLN A 19 3.40 -9.28 -5.33
N LEU A 20 4.20 -9.19 -4.27
CA LEU A 20 3.71 -8.85 -2.94
C LEU A 20 3.22 -7.39 -2.89
N PHE A 21 3.90 -6.49 -3.56
CA PHE A 21 3.45 -5.10 -3.68
C PHE A 21 2.07 -5.01 -4.33
N CYS A 22 1.88 -5.69 -5.45
CA CYS A 22 0.59 -5.71 -6.15
C CYS A 22 -0.53 -6.26 -5.27
N ARG A 23 -0.27 -7.35 -4.56
CA ARG A 23 -1.24 -7.94 -3.62
C ARG A 23 -1.58 -6.98 -2.48
N ARG A 24 -0.57 -6.27 -1.97
CA ARG A 24 -0.78 -5.27 -0.92
C ARG A 24 -1.64 -4.11 -1.43
N MET A 25 -1.44 -3.69 -2.67
CA MET A 25 -2.26 -2.62 -3.28
C MET A 25 -3.69 -3.09 -3.52
N ASP A 26 -3.91 -4.35 -3.87
CA ASP A 26 -5.25 -4.94 -3.94
C ASP A 26 -5.94 -4.90 -2.57
N CYS A 27 -5.21 -5.23 -1.51
CA CYS A 27 -5.73 -5.11 -0.15
C CYS A 27 -6.06 -3.65 0.22
N ALA A 28 -5.22 -2.70 -0.21
CA ALA A 28 -5.49 -1.28 0.01
C ALA A 28 -6.81 -0.84 -0.64
N GLY A 29 -7.13 -1.39 -1.82
CA GLY A 29 -8.41 -1.17 -2.47
C GLY A 29 -9.59 -1.71 -1.66
N GLN A 30 -9.43 -2.87 -1.06
CA GLN A 30 -10.45 -3.46 -0.18
C GLN A 30 -10.64 -2.61 1.09
N VAL A 31 -9.54 -2.13 1.67
CA VAL A 31 -9.57 -1.22 2.84
C VAL A 31 -10.29 0.07 2.47
N ALA A 32 -10.03 0.64 1.29
CA ALA A 32 -10.71 1.85 0.84
C ALA A 32 -12.23 1.65 0.77
N ALA A 33 -12.67 0.53 0.20
CA ALA A 33 -14.09 0.20 0.12
C ALA A 33 -14.73 0.05 1.51
N TYR A 34 -14.05 -0.62 2.41
CA TYR A 34 -14.51 -0.77 3.80
C TYR A 34 -14.65 0.58 4.50
N LYS A 35 -13.61 1.41 4.40
CA LYS A 35 -13.62 2.74 5.04
C LYS A 35 -14.71 3.63 4.48
N ALA A 36 -14.94 3.60 3.17
CA ALA A 36 -16.02 4.36 2.54
C ALA A 36 -17.38 3.93 3.07
N ALA A 37 -17.60 2.62 3.19
CA ALA A 37 -18.86 2.07 3.69
C ALA A 37 -19.13 2.41 5.17
N HIS A 38 -18.08 2.64 5.95
CA HIS A 38 -18.17 2.91 7.40
C HIS A 38 -17.85 4.36 7.78
N GLY A 39 -17.73 5.26 6.80
CA GLY A 39 -17.45 6.67 7.06
C GLY A 39 -16.09 6.91 7.72
N MET A 40 -15.11 6.07 7.45
CA MET A 40 -13.77 6.15 8.04
C MET A 40 -12.82 6.93 7.12
N PRO A 41 -11.90 7.74 7.68
CA PRO A 41 -10.91 8.44 6.86
C PRO A 41 -9.85 7.47 6.32
N VAL A 42 -9.26 7.82 5.17
CA VAL A 42 -8.16 7.03 4.56
C VAL A 42 -6.95 7.01 5.48
N LEU A 43 -6.54 8.17 6.01
CA LEU A 43 -5.38 8.26 6.89
C LEU A 43 -5.70 7.69 8.26
N ASN A 44 -4.86 6.76 8.71
CA ASN A 44 -4.89 6.22 10.07
C ASN A 44 -3.47 6.30 10.65
N PRO A 45 -3.10 7.42 11.32
CA PRO A 45 -1.75 7.62 11.82
C PRO A 45 -1.29 6.55 12.81
N ALA A 46 -2.19 6.10 13.70
CA ALA A 46 -1.86 5.09 14.69
C ALA A 46 -1.48 3.75 14.02
N ARG A 47 -2.22 3.33 13.00
CA ARG A 47 -1.93 2.12 12.25
C ARG A 47 -0.61 2.24 11.50
N GLU A 48 -0.36 3.39 10.86
CA GLU A 48 0.89 3.62 10.12
C GLU A 48 2.09 3.61 11.05
N GLN A 49 1.99 4.21 12.21
CA GLN A 49 3.06 4.19 13.20
C GLN A 49 3.33 2.77 13.71
N GLN A 50 2.28 2.00 13.96
CA GLN A 50 2.41 0.60 14.35
C GLN A 50 3.19 -0.20 13.31
N ILE A 51 2.90 -0.01 12.03
CA ILE A 51 3.60 -0.70 10.94
C ILE A 51 5.07 -0.29 10.92
N LEU A 52 5.38 1.00 11.03
CA LEU A 52 6.75 1.49 11.00
C LEU A 52 7.57 0.99 12.20
N ASP A 53 6.98 0.96 13.39
CA ASP A 53 7.64 0.44 14.58
C ASP A 53 7.96 -1.05 14.43
N GLY A 54 7.01 -1.83 13.91
CA GLY A 54 7.21 -3.25 13.65
C GLY A 54 8.28 -3.50 12.60
N VAL A 55 8.27 -2.74 11.52
CA VAL A 55 9.28 -2.84 10.45
C VAL A 55 10.67 -2.53 10.98
N ARG A 56 10.84 -1.47 11.77
CA ARG A 56 12.13 -1.13 12.34
C ARG A 56 12.67 -2.25 13.23
N GLN A 57 11.80 -2.85 14.02
CA GLN A 57 12.19 -3.94 14.92
C GLN A 57 12.53 -5.21 14.13
N ASP A 58 11.67 -5.61 13.21
CA ASP A 58 11.77 -6.89 12.50
C ASP A 58 12.92 -6.92 11.48
N ALA A 59 13.25 -5.77 10.88
CA ALA A 59 14.32 -5.69 9.88
C ALA A 59 15.72 -5.59 10.49
N GLY A 60 15.86 -5.47 11.80
CA GLY A 60 17.15 -5.45 12.49
C GLY A 60 18.06 -4.35 11.97
N ALA A 61 19.21 -4.73 11.42
CA ALA A 61 20.20 -3.80 10.90
C ALA A 61 19.66 -2.91 9.76
N TYR A 62 18.62 -3.35 9.06
CA TYR A 62 17.98 -2.60 7.97
C TYR A 62 16.75 -1.84 8.43
N GLY A 63 16.51 -1.72 9.73
CA GLY A 63 15.27 -1.15 10.28
C GLY A 63 14.93 0.24 9.77
N ASP A 64 15.88 1.16 9.81
CA ASP A 64 15.65 2.53 9.34
C ASP A 64 15.42 2.60 7.83
N ALA A 65 16.22 1.86 7.07
CA ALA A 65 16.05 1.80 5.61
C ALA A 65 14.71 1.18 5.23
N ALA A 66 14.32 0.10 5.90
CA ALA A 66 13.02 -0.55 5.67
C ALA A 66 11.86 0.37 6.04
N ALA A 67 11.99 1.18 7.10
CA ALA A 67 10.97 2.14 7.48
C ALA A 67 10.74 3.21 6.41
N VAL A 68 11.80 3.67 5.75
CA VAL A 68 11.68 4.61 4.61
C VAL A 68 10.90 3.98 3.46
N VAL A 69 11.21 2.74 3.12
CA VAL A 69 10.50 2.02 2.05
C VAL A 69 9.03 1.84 2.41
N PHE A 70 8.72 1.38 3.61
CA PHE A 70 7.33 1.18 4.04
C PHE A 70 6.56 2.48 4.19
N SER A 71 7.21 3.56 4.58
CA SER A 71 6.60 4.90 4.57
C SER A 71 6.16 5.28 3.16
N THR A 72 7.00 5.04 2.16
CA THR A 72 6.67 5.29 0.75
C THR A 72 5.55 4.38 0.26
N VAL A 73 5.58 3.10 0.63
CA VAL A 73 4.50 2.14 0.30
C VAL A 73 3.16 2.63 0.86
N MET A 74 3.15 3.14 2.09
CA MET A 74 1.93 3.67 2.69
C MET A 74 1.46 4.96 2.03
N ASP A 75 2.37 5.83 1.59
CA ASP A 75 2.03 7.02 0.79
C ASP A 75 1.34 6.61 -0.51
N VAL A 76 1.90 5.64 -1.22
CA VAL A 76 1.32 5.10 -2.47
C VAL A 76 -0.06 4.47 -2.18
N SER A 77 -0.17 3.72 -1.11
CA SER A 77 -1.43 3.09 -0.67
C SER A 77 -2.52 4.13 -0.45
N ARG A 78 -2.22 5.22 0.27
CA ARG A 78 -3.19 6.31 0.50
C ARG A 78 -3.60 6.98 -0.81
N ALA A 79 -2.66 7.24 -1.69
CA ALA A 79 -2.96 7.83 -3.01
C ALA A 79 -3.91 6.95 -3.82
N LEU A 80 -3.69 5.64 -3.82
CA LEU A 80 -4.57 4.68 -4.50
C LEU A 80 -5.97 4.63 -3.85
N GLN A 81 -6.06 4.65 -2.54
CA GLN A 81 -7.33 4.68 -1.82
C GLN A 81 -8.13 5.94 -2.17
N HIS A 82 -7.50 7.11 -2.19
CA HIS A 82 -8.15 8.35 -2.59
C HIS A 82 -8.62 8.32 -4.04
N ARG A 83 -7.83 7.78 -4.96
CA ARG A 83 -8.22 7.64 -6.36
C ARG A 83 -9.44 6.72 -6.52
N ARG A 84 -9.47 5.62 -5.81
CA ARG A 84 -10.60 4.68 -5.85
C ARG A 84 -11.89 5.32 -5.31
N LEU A 85 -11.79 6.08 -4.24
CA LEU A 85 -12.94 6.81 -3.69
C LEU A 85 -13.44 7.86 -4.67
N ALA A 86 -12.55 8.62 -5.30
CA ALA A 86 -12.91 9.60 -6.32
C ALA A 86 -13.56 8.95 -7.53
N ALA A 87 -13.01 7.85 -8.02
CA ALA A 87 -13.58 7.09 -9.15
C ALA A 87 -14.95 6.54 -8.81
N GLY A 88 -15.15 6.01 -7.59
CA GLY A 88 -16.44 5.53 -7.12
C GLY A 88 -17.47 6.66 -7.03
N GLY A 89 -17.06 7.82 -6.56
CA GLY A 89 -17.91 9.00 -6.53
C GLY A 89 -18.29 9.48 -7.93
N ALA A 90 -17.32 9.59 -8.82
CA ALA A 90 -17.54 9.97 -10.21
C ALA A 90 -18.47 8.99 -10.93
N LEU A 91 -18.31 7.69 -10.69
CA LEU A 91 -19.18 6.67 -11.27
C LEU A 91 -20.61 6.80 -10.77
N ARG A 92 -20.81 7.05 -9.49
CA ARG A 92 -22.15 7.27 -8.94
C ARG A 92 -22.83 8.47 -9.57
N GLU A 93 -22.12 9.57 -9.74
CA GLU A 93 -22.64 10.75 -10.42
C GLU A 93 -22.98 10.46 -11.87
N ALA A 94 -22.09 9.76 -12.60
CA ALA A 94 -22.30 9.39 -14.00
C ALA A 94 -23.50 8.47 -14.16
N LEU A 95 -23.80 7.62 -13.18
CA LEU A 95 -24.97 6.74 -13.19
C LEU A 95 -26.26 7.47 -12.76
N GLY A 96 -26.19 8.80 -12.74
CA GLY A 96 -27.36 9.61 -12.47
C GLY A 96 -27.54 9.96 -11.01
N GLY A 97 -26.55 9.71 -10.19
CA GLY A 97 -26.46 10.20 -8.79
C GLY A 97 -27.72 10.18 -7.97
N ALA A 98 -28.80 9.90 -8.59
CA ALA A 98 -30.13 10.05 -8.06
C ALA A 98 -30.71 8.72 -7.57
N GLN A 99 -29.87 7.77 -7.37
CA GLN A 99 -30.28 6.49 -6.80
C GLN A 99 -30.53 6.58 -5.33
N HIS A 100 -30.76 7.69 -4.89
CA HIS A 100 -31.05 7.94 -3.48
C HIS A 100 -32.45 8.41 -3.29
#